data_33ad2762eb732b4d7a2e759f60224162
#
_entry.id   33ad2762eb732b4d7a2e759f60224162
#
_cell.length_a   1.000
_cell.length_b   1.000
_cell.length_c   1.000
_cell.angle_alpha   90.00
_cell.angle_beta   90.00
_cell.angle_gamma   90.00
#
_symmetry.space_group_name_H-M   'P 1'
#
loop_
_entity.id
_entity.type
_entity.pdbx_description
1 polymer ?
#
loop_
_entity_poly.entity_id
_entity_poly.type
_entity_poly.pdbx_seq_one_letter_code
_entity_poly.pdbx_strand_id
1 'polypeptide(L)'
;MPWKLARLLLLVCGVLLAVAEPSSGQTANAEPQKVVMYATDWCPYCAKARAHFRKHGIDYVEHDIEKSPEGRAEYQRLGGRGVPLILIGEQRMSGFSEARFDSLYESTLR
;
A
#
# COMPACT_ATOMS: atom_id res chain seq x y z
N MET A 1 -71.42 -2.22 4.46
CA MET A 1 -70.58 -1.79 3.39
C MET A 1 -69.12 -2.01 3.72
N PRO A 2 -68.74 -3.18 3.71
CA PRO A 2 -67.40 -3.51 4.12
C PRO A 2 -66.36 -3.18 3.09
N TRP A 3 -66.80 -2.87 1.96
CA TRP A 3 -65.85 -2.63 0.90
C TRP A 3 -64.95 -1.45 1.10
N LYS A 4 -65.31 -0.63 1.98
CA LYS A 4 -64.53 0.56 2.23
C LYS A 4 -63.21 0.29 2.88
N LEU A 5 -63.15 -0.81 3.47
CA LEU A 5 -61.98 -1.12 4.22
C LEU A 5 -60.81 -1.54 3.35
N ALA A 6 -61.18 -1.95 2.19
CA ALA A 6 -60.14 -2.51 1.34
C ALA A 6 -59.12 -1.51 0.86
N ARG A 7 -59.45 -0.28 0.92
CA ARG A 7 -58.56 0.67 0.32
C ARG A 7 -57.52 1.22 1.25
N LEU A 8 -57.69 0.91 2.45
CA LEU A 8 -56.73 1.43 3.41
C LEU A 8 -55.40 0.74 3.38
N LEU A 9 -55.42 -0.41 2.85
CA LEU A 9 -54.23 -1.22 2.91
C LEU A 9 -53.17 -0.89 1.91
N LEU A 10 -53.51 -0.02 1.04
CA LEU A 10 -52.61 0.26 -0.07
C LEU A 10 -51.57 1.30 0.23
N LEU A 11 -51.67 1.86 1.35
CA LEU A 11 -50.82 2.99 1.65
C LEU A 11 -49.52 2.64 2.29
N VAL A 12 -49.37 1.38 2.55
CA VAL A 12 -48.21 0.98 3.36
C VAL A 12 -46.99 0.64 2.53
N CYS A 13 -47.18 0.63 1.27
CA CYS A 13 -46.12 0.15 0.43
C CYS A 13 -45.08 1.17 0.05
N GLY A 14 -45.08 2.26 0.71
CA GLY A 14 -44.19 3.33 0.30
C GLY A 14 -42.88 3.46 0.98
N VAL A 15 -42.50 2.50 1.75
CA VAL A 15 -41.23 2.64 2.37
C VAL A 15 -40.14 2.10 1.46
N LEU A 16 -39.79 2.91 0.56
CA LEU A 16 -38.56 2.69 -0.14
C LEU A 16 -37.47 3.01 0.80
N LEU A 17 -36.89 1.98 1.28
CA LEU A 17 -35.63 2.11 1.93
C LEU A 17 -34.61 2.39 0.85
N ALA A 18 -34.37 3.61 0.63
CA ALA A 18 -33.23 3.99 -0.13
C ALA A 18 -32.03 3.66 0.72
N VAL A 19 -31.49 2.52 0.50
CA VAL A 19 -30.23 2.18 1.08
C VAL A 19 -29.20 3.00 0.34
N ALA A 20 -28.84 4.06 0.95
CA ALA A 20 -27.68 4.79 0.48
C ALA A 20 -26.49 3.89 0.74
N GLU A 21 -26.02 3.29 -0.27
CA GLU A 21 -24.80 2.58 -0.16
C GLU A 21 -23.70 3.57 0.15
N PRO A 22 -22.93 3.33 1.18
CA PRO A 22 -21.74 4.10 1.32
C PRO A 22 -20.91 3.76 0.10
N SER A 23 -20.83 4.65 -0.80
CA SER A 23 -19.80 4.56 -1.76
C SER A 23 -18.54 4.42 -0.94
N SER A 24 -18.01 3.25 -0.93
CA SER A 24 -16.71 3.08 -0.36
C SER A 24 -15.88 4.16 -0.99
N GLY A 25 -15.47 5.08 -0.18
CA GLY A 25 -14.68 6.18 -0.68
C GLY A 25 -13.34 5.69 -1.11
N GLN A 26 -13.36 5.00 -2.19
CA GLN A 26 -12.13 4.75 -2.89
C GLN A 26 -11.73 6.08 -3.44
N THR A 27 -11.39 6.91 -2.52
CA THR A 27 -10.83 8.16 -2.93
C THR A 27 -9.59 7.82 -3.71
N ALA A 28 -9.49 8.43 -4.80
CA ALA A 28 -8.29 8.39 -5.59
C ALA A 28 -7.12 9.01 -4.86
N ASN A 29 -7.19 9.14 -3.57
CA ASN A 29 -6.05 9.54 -2.79
C ASN A 29 -5.11 8.36 -2.77
N ALA A 30 -4.17 8.43 -3.65
CA ALA A 30 -3.13 7.46 -3.71
C ALA A 30 -2.35 7.54 -2.41
N GLU A 31 -2.62 6.63 -1.52
CA GLU A 31 -1.76 6.49 -0.37
C GLU A 31 -0.40 6.01 -0.84
N PRO A 32 0.67 6.55 -0.26
CA PRO A 32 2.00 6.08 -0.60
C PRO A 32 2.09 4.58 -0.40
N GLN A 33 2.66 3.90 -1.34
CA GLN A 33 2.87 2.49 -1.22
C GLN A 33 3.91 2.19 -0.15
N LYS A 34 3.77 1.06 0.49
CA LYS A 34 4.72 0.64 1.49
C LYS A 34 6.07 0.41 0.85
N VAL A 35 7.10 0.99 1.44
CA VAL A 35 8.48 0.80 1.03
C VAL A 35 9.19 -0.05 2.08
N VAL A 36 9.81 -1.12 1.63
CA VAL A 36 10.57 -2.02 2.50
C VAL A 36 11.95 -2.20 1.90
N MET A 37 12.97 -2.07 2.71
CA MET A 37 14.34 -2.25 2.26
C MET A 37 15.03 -3.33 3.07
N TYR A 38 15.65 -4.26 2.39
CA TYR A 38 16.54 -5.26 2.98
C TYR A 38 17.95 -4.80 2.73
N ALA A 39 18.73 -4.65 3.80
CA ALA A 39 19.97 -3.92 3.74
C ALA A 39 21.01 -4.46 4.72
N THR A 40 22.20 -3.92 4.62
CA THR A 40 23.26 -4.14 5.61
C THR A 40 23.87 -2.80 6.01
N ASP A 41 24.54 -2.77 7.14
CA ASP A 41 25.13 -1.53 7.64
C ASP A 41 26.25 -1.00 6.75
N TRP A 42 27.01 -1.89 6.14
CA TRP A 42 28.20 -1.52 5.39
C TRP A 42 27.95 -1.19 3.91
N CYS A 43 26.74 -1.36 3.45
CA CYS A 43 26.41 -1.23 2.03
C CYS A 43 26.30 0.24 1.63
N PRO A 44 27.13 0.73 0.69
CA PRO A 44 27.09 2.13 0.28
C PRO A 44 25.78 2.52 -0.42
N TYR A 45 25.22 1.63 -1.23
CA TYR A 45 23.97 1.92 -1.91
C TYR A 45 22.78 1.89 -0.95
N CYS A 46 22.88 1.08 0.11
CA CYS A 46 21.89 1.14 1.18
C CYS A 46 21.91 2.50 1.86
N ALA A 47 23.11 3.02 2.11
CA ALA A 47 23.26 4.34 2.70
C ALA A 47 22.68 5.44 1.80
N LYS A 48 22.89 5.32 0.50
CA LYS A 48 22.32 6.26 -0.46
C LYS A 48 20.81 6.21 -0.45
N ALA A 49 20.24 5.02 -0.38
CA ALA A 49 18.80 4.86 -0.31
C ALA A 49 18.24 5.49 0.96
N ARG A 50 18.88 5.24 2.11
CA ARG A 50 18.42 5.85 3.37
C ARG A 50 18.44 7.37 3.30
N ALA A 51 19.50 7.94 2.73
CA ALA A 51 19.61 9.39 2.58
C ALA A 51 18.50 9.94 1.68
N HIS A 52 18.22 9.26 0.60
CA HIS A 52 17.17 9.66 -0.33
C HIS A 52 15.79 9.62 0.33
N PHE A 53 15.51 8.58 1.07
CA PHE A 53 14.23 8.45 1.77
C PHE A 53 14.05 9.56 2.81
N ARG A 54 15.10 9.87 3.58
CA ARG A 54 15.05 10.97 4.55
C ARG A 54 14.83 12.31 3.85
N LYS A 55 15.55 12.53 2.77
CA LYS A 55 15.48 13.80 2.05
C LYS A 55 14.07 14.08 1.53
N HIS A 56 13.39 13.03 1.08
CA HIS A 56 12.07 13.16 0.47
C HIS A 56 10.92 12.80 1.41
N GLY A 57 11.20 12.57 2.68
CA GLY A 57 10.17 12.24 3.65
C GLY A 57 9.43 10.94 3.35
N ILE A 58 10.14 9.97 2.80
CA ILE A 58 9.56 8.68 2.47
C ILE A 58 9.66 7.76 3.67
N ASP A 59 8.52 7.31 4.17
CA ASP A 59 8.48 6.33 5.23
C ASP A 59 8.82 4.96 4.66
N TYR A 60 9.66 4.23 5.38
CA TYR A 60 10.04 2.90 4.95
C TYR A 60 10.37 2.02 6.14
N VAL A 61 10.32 0.72 5.92
CA VAL A 61 10.74 -0.28 6.89
C VAL A 61 12.05 -0.87 6.42
N GLU A 62 13.02 -0.93 7.29
CA GLU A 62 14.31 -1.51 6.96
C GLU A 62 14.52 -2.79 7.74
N HIS A 63 14.99 -3.83 7.06
CA HIS A 63 15.41 -5.08 7.67
C HIS A 63 16.90 -5.27 7.42
N ASP A 64 17.66 -5.39 8.49
CA ASP A 64 19.07 -5.73 8.40
C ASP A 64 19.19 -7.25 8.26
N ILE A 65 19.65 -7.70 7.09
CA ILE A 65 19.67 -9.13 6.80
C ILE A 65 20.81 -9.87 7.52
N GLU A 66 21.70 -9.13 8.13
CA GLU A 66 22.78 -9.74 8.92
C GLU A 66 22.39 -9.84 10.39
N LYS A 67 21.62 -8.88 10.89
CA LYS A 67 21.27 -8.81 12.30
C LYS A 67 19.89 -9.36 12.62
N SER A 68 19.01 -9.40 11.64
CA SER A 68 17.63 -9.86 11.83
C SER A 68 17.42 -11.21 11.17
N PRO A 69 17.25 -12.29 11.95
CA PRO A 69 16.96 -13.60 11.36
C PRO A 69 15.67 -13.60 10.55
N GLU A 70 14.66 -12.88 11.01
CA GLU A 70 13.38 -12.77 10.29
C GLU A 70 13.55 -12.01 8.99
N GLY A 71 14.29 -10.92 9.04
CA GLY A 71 14.58 -10.13 7.85
C GLY A 71 15.38 -10.93 6.82
N ARG A 72 16.34 -11.69 7.28
CA ARG A 72 17.11 -12.55 6.40
C ARG A 72 16.26 -13.63 5.76
N ALA A 73 15.39 -14.27 6.54
CA ALA A 73 14.51 -15.30 6.03
C ALA A 73 13.57 -14.76 4.96
N GLU A 74 13.01 -13.58 5.22
CA GLU A 74 12.15 -12.90 4.24
C GLU A 74 12.91 -12.56 2.97
N TYR A 75 14.11 -12.02 3.11
CA TYR A 75 14.97 -11.71 2.00
C TYR A 75 15.25 -12.93 1.13
N GLN A 76 15.51 -14.06 1.77
CA GLN A 76 15.77 -15.31 1.07
C GLN A 76 14.52 -15.80 0.34
N ARG A 77 13.35 -15.71 0.97
CA ARG A 77 12.09 -16.07 0.32
C ARG A 77 11.82 -15.24 -0.92
N LEU A 78 12.25 -13.99 -0.88
CA LEU A 78 12.12 -13.07 -2.02
C LEU A 78 13.18 -13.33 -3.09
N GLY A 79 14.08 -14.26 -2.87
CA GLY A 79 15.14 -14.54 -3.82
C GLY A 79 16.18 -13.45 -3.89
N GLY A 80 16.44 -12.77 -2.77
CA GLY A 80 17.42 -11.70 -2.71
C GLY A 80 18.83 -12.19 -3.03
N ARG A 81 19.55 -11.39 -3.78
CA ARG A 81 20.92 -11.73 -4.19
C ARG A 81 21.92 -10.65 -3.89
N GLY A 82 21.48 -9.50 -3.51
CA GLY A 82 22.36 -8.38 -3.16
C GLY A 82 21.59 -7.37 -2.36
N VAL A 83 22.29 -6.36 -1.88
CA VAL A 83 21.68 -5.30 -1.11
C VAL A 83 21.98 -3.95 -1.76
N PRO A 84 21.03 -3.01 -1.64
CA PRO A 84 19.71 -3.19 -1.06
C PRO A 84 18.76 -3.95 -1.98
N LEU A 85 17.81 -4.65 -1.40
CA LEU A 85 16.63 -5.11 -2.10
C LEU A 85 15.47 -4.24 -1.60
N ILE A 86 14.80 -3.54 -2.48
CA ILE A 86 13.76 -2.58 -2.12
C ILE A 86 12.44 -3.01 -2.73
N LEU A 87 11.41 -3.10 -1.90
CA LEU A 87 10.05 -3.35 -2.33
C LEU A 87 9.29 -2.04 -2.26
N ILE A 88 8.57 -1.72 -3.33
CA ILE A 88 7.74 -0.53 -3.43
C ILE A 88 6.35 -1.02 -3.82
N GLY A 89 5.50 -1.24 -2.82
CA GLY A 89 4.26 -1.94 -3.06
C GLY A 89 4.54 -3.33 -3.59
N GLU A 90 4.04 -3.63 -4.76
CA GLU A 90 4.26 -4.91 -5.42
C GLU A 90 5.48 -4.91 -6.34
N GLN A 91 6.11 -3.78 -6.49
CA GLN A 91 7.28 -3.65 -7.33
C GLN A 91 8.54 -3.90 -6.53
N ARG A 92 9.59 -4.32 -7.23
CA ARG A 92 10.85 -4.55 -6.55
C ARG A 92 12.01 -3.97 -7.35
N MET A 93 13.01 -3.57 -6.63
CA MET A 93 14.21 -2.98 -7.18
C MET A 93 15.42 -3.60 -6.50
N SER A 94 16.32 -4.14 -7.28
CA SER A 94 17.61 -4.64 -6.77
C SER A 94 18.64 -3.56 -6.96
N GLY A 95 19.33 -3.21 -5.88
CA GLY A 95 20.21 -2.06 -5.88
C GLY A 95 19.44 -0.77 -5.69
N PHE A 96 20.12 0.36 -5.84
CA PHE A 96 19.49 1.66 -5.66
C PHE A 96 20.01 2.66 -6.68
N SER A 97 19.08 3.34 -7.34
CA SER A 97 19.34 4.57 -8.05
C SER A 97 18.16 5.50 -7.81
N GLU A 98 18.46 6.76 -7.59
CA GLU A 98 17.41 7.74 -7.31
C GLU A 98 16.36 7.80 -8.41
N ALA A 99 16.82 7.91 -9.65
CA ALA A 99 15.92 8.04 -10.79
C ALA A 99 15.00 6.83 -10.92
N ARG A 100 15.54 5.63 -10.75
CA ARG A 100 14.74 4.43 -10.87
C ARG A 100 13.76 4.29 -9.71
N PHE A 101 14.22 4.59 -8.50
CA PHE A 101 13.34 4.57 -7.34
C PHE A 101 12.19 5.55 -7.52
N ASP A 102 12.49 6.77 -7.90
CA ASP A 102 11.47 7.81 -8.06
C ASP A 102 10.45 7.40 -9.11
N SER A 103 10.90 6.82 -10.22
CA SER A 103 10.01 6.35 -11.26
C SER A 103 9.06 5.27 -10.76
N LEU A 104 9.59 4.29 -10.03
CA LEU A 104 8.76 3.22 -9.48
C LEU A 104 7.80 3.73 -8.41
N TYR A 105 8.29 4.61 -7.55
CA TYR A 105 7.49 5.17 -6.47
C TYR A 105 6.34 6.01 -7.01
N GLU A 106 6.61 6.87 -7.97
CA GLU A 106 5.59 7.67 -8.61
C GLU A 106 4.55 6.83 -9.33
N SER A 107 4.96 5.75 -9.95
CA SER A 107 4.02 4.87 -10.64
C SER A 107 3.05 4.21 -9.68
N THR A 108 3.42 4.03 -8.42
CA THR A 108 2.52 3.46 -7.41
C THR A 108 1.52 4.48 -6.87
N LEU A 109 1.76 5.76 -7.10
CA LEU A 109 0.89 6.82 -6.62
C LEU A 109 -0.24 7.16 -7.61
N ARG A 110 -0.27 6.52 -8.74
CA ARG A 110 -1.28 6.80 -9.78
C ARG A 110 -2.49 5.87 -9.70
#